data_aa7314edc8eeb2a0a3aa9e73eeccc1f5
#
_entry.id   aa7314edc8eeb2a0a3aa9e73eeccc1f5
#
_cell.length_a   1.000
_cell.length_b   1.000
_cell.length_c   1.000
_cell.angle_alpha   90.00
_cell.angle_beta   90.00
_cell.angle_gamma   90.00
#
_symmetry.space_group_name_H-M   'P 1'
#
loop_
_entity.id
_entity.type
_entity.pdbx_description
1 polymer ?
#
loop_
_entity_poly.entity_id
_entity_poly.type
_entity_poly.pdbx_seq_one_letter_code
_entity_poly.pdbx_strand_id
1 'polypeptide(L)'
;MFIKKYFEEFALDDNRSTKGRTITETDIVIHAGQSGDFFPHHMDEEWCKTQPFKKRIAHGTLIFTIAIGLTADVVNEVAMTYGYERLRFIKPVFIGDTIKVSVTIKNKTDHKKPGFGLVTELVEATNQHQELVMVCEHILLVNKKNA
;
A
#
# COMPACT_ATOMS: atom_id res chain seq x y z
N MET A 1 -1.20 -0.18 17.14
CA MET A 1 -1.92 -1.27 17.80
C MET A 1 -2.22 -2.31 16.75
N PHE A 2 -1.81 -3.57 16.94
CA PHE A 2 -2.05 -4.63 15.97
C PHE A 2 -3.49 -5.13 16.03
N ILE A 3 -4.07 -5.40 14.86
CA ILE A 3 -5.43 -5.96 14.72
C ILE A 3 -5.29 -7.48 14.62
N LYS A 4 -5.43 -8.18 15.74
CA LYS A 4 -5.38 -9.64 15.76
C LYS A 4 -6.75 -10.22 15.44
N LYS A 5 -6.90 -10.78 14.24
CA LYS A 5 -8.13 -11.44 13.77
C LYS A 5 -7.80 -12.80 13.17
N TYR A 6 -8.60 -13.80 13.51
CA TYR A 6 -8.61 -15.10 12.83
C TYR A 6 -9.49 -15.05 11.57
N PHE A 7 -9.34 -16.03 10.70
CA PHE A 7 -10.02 -16.06 9.40
C PHE A 7 -11.53 -15.83 9.49
N GLU A 8 -12.20 -16.44 10.47
CA GLU A 8 -13.65 -16.33 10.66
C GLU A 8 -14.10 -14.91 11.04
N GLU A 9 -13.20 -14.11 11.62
CA GLU A 9 -13.49 -12.77 12.13
C GLU A 9 -13.40 -11.66 11.08
N PHE A 10 -12.91 -11.97 9.89
CA PHE A 10 -12.96 -11.04 8.76
C PHE A 10 -14.34 -11.09 8.12
N ALA A 11 -14.95 -9.94 7.89
CA ALA A 11 -16.22 -9.82 7.17
C ALA A 11 -16.01 -9.12 5.82
N LEU A 12 -16.75 -9.58 4.80
CA LEU A 12 -16.75 -8.91 3.50
C LEU A 12 -17.26 -7.47 3.68
N ASP A 13 -16.69 -6.57 2.90
CA ASP A 13 -16.97 -5.14 2.89
C ASP A 13 -16.59 -4.37 4.17
N ASP A 14 -16.03 -5.04 5.19
CA ASP A 14 -15.36 -4.34 6.29
C ASP A 14 -14.33 -3.37 5.71
N ASN A 15 -14.39 -2.12 6.17
CA ASN A 15 -13.48 -1.06 5.71
C ASN A 15 -12.75 -0.42 6.89
N ARG A 16 -11.49 -0.09 6.66
CA ARG A 16 -10.69 0.73 7.56
C ARG A 16 -9.88 1.75 6.78
N SER A 17 -9.54 2.85 7.40
CA SER A 17 -8.69 3.88 6.79
C SER A 17 -7.61 4.35 7.75
N THR A 18 -6.52 4.85 7.19
CA THR A 18 -5.35 5.30 7.94
C THR A 18 -5.38 6.80 8.20
N LYS A 19 -4.49 7.26 9.06
CA LYS A 19 -4.10 8.67 9.13
C LYS A 19 -3.35 9.06 7.85
N GLY A 20 -3.30 10.35 7.57
CA GLY A 20 -2.51 10.87 6.44
C GLY A 20 -1.01 10.86 6.73
N ARG A 21 -0.21 10.65 5.69
CA ARG A 21 1.24 10.82 5.70
C ARG A 21 1.69 11.67 4.54
N THR A 22 2.38 12.78 4.81
CA THR A 22 2.93 13.66 3.79
C THR A 22 4.24 13.09 3.23
N ILE A 23 4.35 13.10 1.91
CA ILE A 23 5.56 12.67 1.18
C ILE A 23 6.57 13.79 1.19
N THR A 24 7.79 13.47 1.57
CA THR A 24 8.89 14.43 1.69
C THR A 24 9.99 14.15 0.66
N GLU A 25 10.88 15.12 0.43
CA GLU A 25 12.08 14.89 -0.37
C GLU A 25 12.97 13.81 0.24
N THR A 26 13.07 13.76 1.57
CA THR A 26 13.82 12.72 2.29
C THR A 26 13.33 11.32 1.95
N ASP A 27 12.02 11.12 1.85
CA ASP A 27 11.42 9.82 1.46
C ASP A 27 11.95 9.38 0.08
N ILE A 28 11.97 10.28 -0.88
CA ILE A 28 12.44 10.00 -2.25
C ILE A 28 13.93 9.68 -2.26
N VAL A 29 14.75 10.46 -1.57
CA VAL A 29 16.21 10.28 -1.53
C VAL A 29 16.58 8.96 -0.86
N ILE A 30 15.95 8.62 0.27
CA ILE A 30 16.19 7.35 0.96
C ILE A 30 15.76 6.17 0.06
N HIS A 31 14.59 6.27 -0.57
CA HIS A 31 14.10 5.20 -1.44
C HIS A 31 14.98 5.00 -2.68
N ALA A 32 15.46 6.09 -3.28
CA ALA A 32 16.42 6.03 -4.38
C ALA A 32 17.71 5.31 -3.95
N GLY A 33 18.23 5.64 -2.76
CA GLY A 33 19.42 4.99 -2.20
C GLY A 33 19.24 3.50 -1.93
N GLN A 34 18.06 3.09 -1.45
CA GLN A 34 17.74 1.68 -1.18
C GLN A 34 17.48 0.86 -2.44
N SER A 35 16.80 1.46 -3.42
CA SER A 35 16.39 0.77 -4.65
C SER A 35 17.43 0.81 -5.77
N GLY A 36 18.31 1.81 -5.76
CA GLY A 36 19.22 2.13 -6.85
C GLY A 36 18.55 2.91 -7.99
N ASP A 37 17.28 3.30 -7.86
CA ASP A 37 16.54 4.05 -8.87
C ASP A 37 16.71 5.56 -8.69
N PHE A 38 17.72 6.10 -9.35
CA PHE A 38 18.05 7.52 -9.41
C PHE A 38 17.60 8.19 -10.72
N PHE A 39 16.58 7.65 -11.38
CA PHE A 39 16.14 8.21 -12.65
C PHE A 39 15.74 9.69 -12.51
N PRO A 40 16.02 10.55 -13.53
CA PRO A 40 15.82 12.01 -13.44
C PRO A 40 14.44 12.45 -12.99
N HIS A 41 13.36 11.73 -13.30
CA HIS A 41 12.02 12.14 -12.88
C HIS A 41 11.81 12.10 -11.36
N HIS A 42 12.72 11.48 -10.62
CA HIS A 42 12.75 11.50 -9.14
C HIS A 42 13.78 12.50 -8.60
N MET A 43 14.88 12.74 -9.33
CA MET A 43 16.08 13.33 -8.79
C MET A 43 16.49 14.66 -9.45
N ASP A 44 16.01 14.98 -10.66
CA ASP A 44 16.42 16.16 -11.44
C ASP A 44 15.24 17.09 -11.67
N GLU A 45 15.16 18.16 -10.86
CA GLU A 45 14.09 19.14 -10.94
C GLU A 45 14.09 19.90 -12.28
N GLU A 46 15.26 20.26 -12.81
CA GLU A 46 15.36 21.00 -14.08
C GLU A 46 14.92 20.14 -15.26
N TRP A 47 15.33 18.88 -15.28
CA TRP A 47 14.85 17.93 -16.27
C TRP A 47 13.34 17.74 -16.18
N CYS A 48 12.77 17.63 -14.97
CA CYS A 48 11.33 17.47 -14.77
C CYS A 48 10.51 18.63 -15.33
N LYS A 49 11.02 19.86 -15.30
CA LYS A 49 10.35 21.03 -15.90
C LYS A 49 10.08 20.87 -17.40
N THR A 50 10.89 20.07 -18.09
CA THR A 50 10.71 19.77 -19.52
C THR A 50 9.65 18.71 -19.78
N GLN A 51 9.23 17.95 -18.75
CA GLN A 51 8.30 16.84 -18.86
C GLN A 51 6.85 17.28 -18.61
N PRO A 52 5.84 16.48 -19.01
CA PRO A 52 4.42 16.82 -18.78
C PRO A 52 4.06 17.06 -17.32
N PHE A 53 4.66 16.33 -16.39
CA PHE A 53 4.40 16.44 -14.95
C PHE A 53 5.08 17.62 -14.25
N LYS A 54 6.07 18.27 -14.89
CA LYS A 54 6.71 19.54 -14.49
C LYS A 54 7.48 19.56 -13.17
N LYS A 55 7.34 18.56 -12.32
CA LYS A 55 7.93 18.44 -10.97
C LYS A 55 8.48 17.03 -10.77
N ARG A 56 9.41 16.86 -9.81
CA ARG A 56 9.84 15.53 -9.41
C ARG A 56 8.67 14.74 -8.83
N ILE A 57 8.55 13.50 -9.26
CA ILE A 57 7.52 12.57 -8.78
C ILE A 57 8.13 11.51 -7.86
N ALA A 58 7.36 11.05 -6.89
CA ALA A 58 7.75 9.95 -6.04
C ALA A 58 7.78 8.63 -6.84
N HIS A 59 8.70 7.75 -6.48
CA HIS A 59 8.71 6.38 -7.02
C HIS A 59 7.37 5.70 -6.72
N GLY A 60 6.79 5.01 -7.69
CA GLY A 60 5.58 4.21 -7.44
C GLY A 60 5.81 3.18 -6.34
N THR A 61 6.97 2.54 -6.32
CA THR A 61 7.37 1.59 -5.28
C THR A 61 7.52 2.23 -3.90
N LEU A 62 7.90 3.50 -3.79
CA LEU A 62 7.90 4.25 -2.54
C LEU A 62 6.46 4.41 -2.02
N ILE A 63 5.53 4.82 -2.88
CA ILE A 63 4.11 4.97 -2.50
C ILE A 63 3.52 3.63 -2.08
N PHE A 64 3.83 2.57 -2.79
CA PHE A 64 3.45 1.21 -2.40
C PHE A 64 4.01 0.84 -1.02
N THR A 65 5.30 1.06 -0.77
CA THR A 65 5.95 0.79 0.52
C THR A 65 5.29 1.57 1.66
N ILE A 66 4.98 2.84 1.45
CA ILE A 66 4.30 3.68 2.44
C ILE A 66 2.88 3.17 2.70
N ALA A 67 2.13 2.84 1.66
CA ALA A 67 0.77 2.34 1.78
C ALA A 67 0.69 1.04 2.58
N ILE A 68 1.55 0.06 2.28
CA ILE A 68 1.61 -1.19 3.03
C ILE A 68 2.09 -1.00 4.47
N GLY A 69 3.02 -0.06 4.70
CA GLY A 69 3.47 0.30 6.05
C GLY A 69 2.35 0.92 6.89
N LEU A 70 1.55 1.80 6.31
CA LEU A 70 0.40 2.42 6.98
C LEU A 70 -0.71 1.41 7.34
N THR A 71 -0.79 0.29 6.63
CA THR A 71 -1.82 -0.75 6.79
C THR A 71 -1.29 -2.04 7.41
N ALA A 72 -0.04 -2.05 7.88
CA ALA A 72 0.62 -3.24 8.43
C ALA A 72 0.08 -3.70 9.80
N ASP A 73 -0.86 -2.97 10.38
CA ASP A 73 -1.47 -3.29 11.67
C ASP A 73 -2.21 -4.64 11.71
N VAL A 74 -2.61 -5.16 10.56
CA VAL A 74 -3.29 -6.46 10.42
C VAL A 74 -2.29 -7.63 10.36
N VAL A 75 -1.01 -7.37 10.08
CA VAL A 75 0.03 -8.42 9.96
C VAL A 75 0.57 -8.75 11.35
N ASN A 76 0.45 -10.01 11.75
CA ASN A 76 0.86 -10.50 13.07
C ASN A 76 1.02 -12.03 13.05
N GLU A 77 1.16 -12.66 14.22
CA GLU A 77 1.39 -14.10 14.35
C GLU A 77 0.26 -15.01 13.83
N VAL A 78 -0.95 -14.48 13.61
CA VAL A 78 -2.10 -15.25 13.06
C VAL A 78 -2.51 -14.82 11.65
N ALA A 79 -1.93 -13.73 11.15
CA ALA A 79 -2.21 -13.20 9.81
C ALA A 79 -0.93 -12.66 9.18
N MET A 80 -0.46 -13.29 8.13
CA MET A 80 0.78 -12.92 7.44
C MET A 80 0.50 -12.51 6.00
N THR A 81 1.30 -11.58 5.49
CA THR A 81 1.28 -11.25 4.07
C THR A 81 1.61 -12.49 3.24
N TYR A 82 0.70 -12.87 2.36
CA TYR A 82 0.88 -13.95 1.40
C TYR A 82 1.39 -13.43 0.05
N GLY A 83 0.89 -12.26 -0.36
CA GLY A 83 1.31 -11.61 -1.59
C GLY A 83 0.52 -10.35 -1.89
N TYR A 84 0.92 -9.71 -2.99
CA TYR A 84 0.22 -8.56 -3.56
C TYR A 84 -0.08 -8.84 -5.03
N GLU A 85 -1.28 -8.45 -5.47
CA GLU A 85 -1.72 -8.61 -6.84
C GLU A 85 -2.30 -7.29 -7.36
N ARG A 86 -2.36 -7.16 -8.70
CA ARG A 86 -3.00 -6.05 -9.40
C ARG A 86 -2.53 -4.67 -8.94
N LEU A 87 -1.24 -4.54 -8.62
CA LEU A 87 -0.63 -3.26 -8.27
C LEU A 87 -0.64 -2.32 -9.48
N ARG A 88 -1.21 -1.13 -9.30
CA ARG A 88 -1.24 -0.08 -10.31
C ARG A 88 -0.96 1.28 -9.69
N PHE A 89 -0.18 2.08 -10.40
CA PHE A 89 0.06 3.49 -10.10
C PHE A 89 -0.83 4.33 -11.03
N ILE A 90 -1.83 4.98 -10.47
CA ILE A 90 -2.92 5.62 -11.22
C ILE A 90 -2.56 7.07 -11.58
N LYS A 91 -1.98 7.81 -10.62
CA LYS A 91 -1.55 9.20 -10.79
C LYS A 91 -0.18 9.43 -10.14
N PRO A 92 0.61 10.37 -10.66
CA PRO A 92 1.87 10.74 -10.01
C PRO A 92 1.61 11.33 -8.62
N VAL A 93 2.53 11.07 -7.71
CA VAL A 93 2.56 11.65 -6.37
C VAL A 93 3.76 12.59 -6.28
N PHE A 94 3.54 13.78 -5.78
CA PHE A 94 4.55 14.83 -5.66
C PHE A 94 5.01 15.02 -4.22
N ILE A 95 6.18 15.61 -4.05
CA ILE A 95 6.64 16.09 -2.74
C ILE A 95 5.59 17.06 -2.17
N GLY A 96 5.19 16.86 -0.92
CA GLY A 96 4.14 17.64 -0.28
C GLY A 96 2.74 17.05 -0.37
N ASP A 97 2.50 16.06 -1.22
CA ASP A 97 1.24 15.32 -1.23
C ASP A 97 1.07 14.52 0.07
N THR A 98 -0.15 14.47 0.57
CA THR A 98 -0.50 13.69 1.76
C THR A 98 -1.32 12.49 1.36
N ILE A 99 -0.79 11.30 1.65
CA ILE A 99 -1.40 10.03 1.29
C ILE A 99 -2.21 9.48 2.45
N LYS A 100 -3.43 9.07 2.19
CA LYS A 100 -4.27 8.23 3.05
C LYS A 100 -4.55 6.91 2.35
N VAL A 101 -4.74 5.86 3.14
CA VAL A 101 -5.04 4.54 2.60
C VAL A 101 -6.37 4.04 3.16
N SER A 102 -7.21 3.55 2.28
CA SER A 102 -8.43 2.79 2.60
C SER A 102 -8.22 1.33 2.27
N VAL A 103 -8.69 0.45 3.15
CA VAL A 103 -8.62 -0.99 2.99
C VAL A 103 -10.00 -1.58 3.14
N THR A 104 -10.42 -2.36 2.14
CA THR A 104 -11.73 -3.03 2.13
C THR A 104 -11.55 -4.52 1.93
N ILE A 105 -12.20 -5.35 2.76
CA ILE A 105 -12.18 -6.82 2.60
C ILE A 105 -13.02 -7.19 1.38
N LYS A 106 -12.39 -7.77 0.36
CA LYS A 106 -13.05 -8.11 -0.92
C LYS A 106 -13.36 -9.57 -1.09
N ASN A 107 -12.55 -10.45 -0.54
CA ASN A 107 -12.74 -11.89 -0.72
C ASN A 107 -12.18 -12.66 0.46
N LYS A 108 -12.76 -13.83 0.71
CA LYS A 108 -12.29 -14.84 1.66
C LYS A 108 -12.41 -16.21 1.01
N THR A 109 -11.35 -16.98 1.02
CA THR A 109 -11.34 -18.34 0.51
C THR A 109 -10.57 -19.27 1.42
N ASP A 110 -10.92 -20.54 1.44
CA ASP A 110 -10.10 -21.53 2.12
C ASP A 110 -8.75 -21.71 1.43
N HIS A 111 -7.71 -21.88 2.21
CA HIS A 111 -6.40 -22.26 1.68
C HIS A 111 -6.32 -23.80 1.57
N LYS A 112 -5.58 -24.30 0.56
CA LYS A 112 -5.37 -25.76 0.37
C LYS A 112 -4.70 -26.43 1.57
N LYS A 113 -3.90 -25.72 2.35
CA LYS A 113 -3.33 -26.22 3.60
C LYS A 113 -4.39 -26.09 4.70
N PRO A 114 -4.77 -27.19 5.40
CA PRO A 114 -5.71 -27.14 6.51
C PRO A 114 -5.29 -26.14 7.59
N GLY A 115 -6.26 -25.52 8.24
CA GLY A 115 -6.01 -24.55 9.31
C GLY A 115 -5.77 -23.12 8.86
N PHE A 116 -5.80 -22.85 7.55
CA PHE A 116 -5.57 -21.52 6.99
C PHE A 116 -6.68 -21.12 6.02
N GLY A 117 -6.87 -19.82 5.90
CA GLY A 117 -7.67 -19.20 4.85
C GLY A 117 -6.91 -18.03 4.22
N LEU A 118 -7.36 -17.60 3.05
CA LEU A 118 -6.87 -16.40 2.37
C LEU A 118 -7.91 -15.28 2.49
N VAL A 119 -7.47 -14.11 2.92
CA VAL A 119 -8.29 -12.89 2.94
C VAL A 119 -7.67 -11.91 1.96
N THR A 120 -8.49 -11.43 1.03
CA THR A 120 -8.06 -10.42 0.05
C THR A 120 -8.59 -9.05 0.46
N GLU A 121 -7.68 -8.14 0.67
CA GLU A 121 -7.91 -6.73 0.95
C GLU A 121 -7.70 -5.90 -0.31
N LEU A 122 -8.67 -5.06 -0.68
CA LEU A 122 -8.46 -3.99 -1.64
C LEU A 122 -7.82 -2.81 -0.90
N VAL A 123 -6.63 -2.41 -1.35
CA VAL A 123 -5.85 -1.31 -0.78
C VAL A 123 -5.84 -0.16 -1.77
N GLU A 124 -6.39 0.97 -1.37
CA GLU A 124 -6.52 2.18 -2.19
C GLU A 124 -5.84 3.36 -1.49
N ALA A 125 -4.80 3.91 -2.13
CA ALA A 125 -4.13 5.11 -1.65
C ALA A 125 -4.65 6.34 -2.40
N THR A 126 -5.03 7.37 -1.66
CA THR A 126 -5.51 8.65 -2.19
C THR A 126 -4.66 9.81 -1.70
N ASN A 127 -4.57 10.88 -2.50
CA ASN A 127 -3.92 12.13 -2.10
C ASN A 127 -4.89 13.06 -1.32
N GLN A 128 -4.44 14.26 -0.96
CA GLN A 128 -5.23 15.27 -0.24
C GLN A 128 -6.46 15.78 -1.02
N HIS A 129 -6.51 15.56 -2.33
CA HIS A 129 -7.64 15.89 -3.20
C HIS A 129 -8.61 14.71 -3.38
N GLN A 130 -8.44 13.64 -2.61
CA GLN A 130 -9.21 12.39 -2.72
C GLN A 130 -9.06 11.70 -4.09
N GLU A 131 -8.00 11.98 -4.81
CA GLU A 131 -7.69 11.31 -6.06
C GLU A 131 -6.94 10.01 -5.78
N LEU A 132 -7.39 8.92 -6.42
CA LEU A 132 -6.72 7.62 -6.36
C LEU A 132 -5.34 7.72 -7.02
N VAL A 133 -4.29 7.38 -6.28
CA VAL A 133 -2.90 7.42 -6.77
C VAL A 133 -2.30 6.03 -6.92
N MET A 134 -2.73 5.08 -6.09
CA MET A 134 -2.28 3.70 -6.17
C MET A 134 -3.40 2.76 -5.71
N VAL A 135 -3.48 1.58 -6.31
CA VAL A 135 -4.37 0.50 -5.89
C VAL A 135 -3.66 -0.84 -6.01
N CYS A 136 -3.93 -1.75 -5.09
CA CYS A 136 -3.51 -3.14 -5.16
C CYS A 136 -4.44 -4.04 -4.36
N GLU A 137 -4.30 -5.34 -4.55
CA GLU A 137 -4.87 -6.36 -3.67
C GLU A 137 -3.77 -6.89 -2.76
N HIS A 138 -4.01 -6.86 -1.45
CA HIS A 138 -3.17 -7.48 -0.44
C HIS A 138 -3.81 -8.79 -0.02
N ILE A 139 -3.08 -9.89 -0.16
CA ILE A 139 -3.55 -11.22 0.21
C ILE A 139 -2.90 -11.62 1.52
N LEU A 140 -3.72 -11.89 2.52
CA LEU A 140 -3.30 -12.39 3.82
C LEU A 140 -3.51 -13.91 3.90
N LEU A 141 -2.50 -14.61 4.41
CA LEU A 141 -2.65 -15.99 4.91
C LEU A 141 -3.01 -15.90 6.38
N VAL A 142 -4.21 -16.37 6.73
CA VAL A 142 -4.78 -16.17 8.07
C VAL A 142 -5.09 -17.52 8.72
N ASN A 143 -4.71 -17.67 9.99
CA ASN A 143 -5.04 -18.86 10.77
C ASN A 143 -6.55 -18.94 11.03
N LYS A 144 -7.11 -20.15 11.00
CA LYS A 144 -8.45 -20.45 11.50
C LYS A 144 -8.43 -20.66 13.01
N LYS A 145 -9.54 -20.31 13.70
CA LYS A 145 -9.62 -20.43 15.17
C LYS A 145 -9.49 -21.85 15.69
N ASN A 146 -10.04 -22.80 14.95
CA ASN A 146 -10.17 -24.21 15.38
C ASN A 146 -9.40 -25.16 14.45
N ALA A 147 -8.18 -24.81 14.16
CA ALA A 147 -7.32 -25.62 13.31
C ALA A 147 -6.30 -26.43 14.12
#